data_be8c25677935728375ebdf1ce97a2037
#
_entry.id   be8c25677935728375ebdf1ce97a2037
#
_cell.length_a   1.000
_cell.length_b   1.000
_cell.length_c   1.000
_cell.angle_alpha   90.00
_cell.angle_beta   90.00
_cell.angle_gamma   90.00
#
_symmetry.space_group_name_H-M   'P 1'
#
loop_
_entity.id
_entity.type
_entity.pdbx_description
1 polymer ?
#
loop_
_entity_poly.entity_id
_entity_poly.type
_entity_poly.pdbx_seq_one_letter_code
_entity_poly.pdbx_strand_id
1 'polypeptide(L)'
;IFMLIAMFTFAIGSINAQTQNDYAGSSKFTDNVSVTLQGGVLTSFDNFYTGHTAMAPIVLIGVDKYVTPWLGFGVEGRTLIGTGHGSYNTYTAFDYVNVSGLAKVNLANAFKFDGTRKFFEPVVYTGLGWGHQTASYGEDHNNWMTYRAGAEFNFNLGKDRAWGVVVNPSVVWNDIDNGKLVKKNGSFEITAGVVYRFKNSNGKCSFAKAHLYDAAEVAALNKKINELESREPVVIEKIVEKPVATNTVAGVGSNVFIAPFKFNSAELSDKCKSVLDNIAEGTTVVIDAYASSEPKSSAKYNTKLSVERANAVKKYLELRGVKVTDTTGHGMDDDFGRVAIVTVK
;
A
#
# COMPACT_ATOMS: atom_id res chain seq x y z
N ILE A 1 15.79 -10.26 32.03
CA ILE A 1 16.22 -9.51 30.83
C ILE A 1 16.90 -10.46 29.84
N PHE A 2 17.96 -11.20 30.25
CA PHE A 2 18.66 -12.14 29.35
C PHE A 2 17.74 -13.20 28.73
N MET A 3 16.76 -13.72 29.48
CA MET A 3 15.83 -14.73 29.01
C MET A 3 14.83 -14.16 27.97
N LEU A 4 14.40 -12.92 28.14
CA LEU A 4 13.55 -12.19 27.17
C LEU A 4 14.33 -11.84 25.90
N ILE A 5 15.58 -11.39 26.03
CA ILE A 5 16.47 -11.13 24.89
C ILE A 5 16.78 -12.46 24.15
N ALA A 6 17.01 -13.55 24.88
CA ALA A 6 17.25 -14.87 24.30
C ALA A 6 16.01 -15.43 23.59
N MET A 7 14.78 -15.24 24.13
CA MET A 7 13.55 -15.59 23.44
C MET A 7 13.34 -14.74 22.17
N PHE A 8 13.69 -13.46 22.22
CA PHE A 8 13.60 -12.56 21.06
C PHE A 8 14.62 -12.94 19.98
N THR A 9 15.86 -13.28 20.35
CA THR A 9 16.88 -13.75 19.40
C THR A 9 16.58 -15.13 18.84
N PHE A 10 15.99 -16.03 19.61
CA PHE A 10 15.59 -17.35 19.13
C PHE A 10 14.38 -17.27 18.18
N ALA A 11 13.41 -16.41 18.49
CA ALA A 11 12.29 -16.12 17.59
C ALA A 11 12.77 -15.51 16.25
N ILE A 12 13.74 -14.60 16.29
CA ILE A 12 14.33 -13.98 15.08
C ILE A 12 15.08 -15.03 14.25
N GLY A 13 15.83 -15.92 14.88
CA GLY A 13 16.61 -16.96 14.20
C GLY A 13 15.75 -18.00 13.48
N SER A 14 14.61 -18.38 14.05
CA SER A 14 13.70 -19.37 13.46
C SER A 14 12.79 -18.80 12.36
N ILE A 15 12.57 -17.49 12.35
CA ILE A 15 11.70 -16.80 11.36
C ILE A 15 12.47 -16.53 10.05
N ASN A 16 13.78 -16.36 10.10
CA ASN A 16 14.58 -16.06 8.90
C ASN A 16 14.62 -17.19 7.86
N ALA A 17 14.24 -18.40 8.21
CA ALA A 17 14.33 -19.55 7.29
C ALA A 17 13.16 -19.64 6.27
N GLN A 18 12.05 -18.93 6.49
CA GLN A 18 10.85 -19.09 5.65
C GLN A 18 10.43 -17.88 4.82
N THR A 19 10.99 -16.69 5.04
CA THR A 19 10.39 -15.47 4.48
C THR A 19 11.32 -14.56 3.69
N GLN A 20 12.56 -14.94 3.46
CA GLN A 20 13.57 -14.02 2.92
C GLN A 20 13.34 -13.58 1.47
N ASN A 21 12.47 -14.24 0.70
CA ASN A 21 12.40 -14.04 -0.75
C ASN A 21 11.05 -13.57 -1.31
N ASP A 22 9.99 -13.40 -0.48
CA ASP A 22 8.64 -13.24 -1.00
C ASP A 22 7.98 -11.87 -0.78
N TYR A 23 8.69 -10.83 -0.35
CA TYR A 23 8.08 -9.51 -0.19
C TYR A 23 8.92 -8.39 -0.80
N ALA A 24 8.23 -7.40 -1.36
CA ALA A 24 8.88 -6.15 -1.74
C ALA A 24 9.21 -5.37 -0.45
N GLY A 25 10.48 -5.26 -0.15
CA GLY A 25 10.97 -4.40 0.92
C GLY A 25 10.58 -2.94 0.69
N SER A 26 10.50 -2.18 1.76
CA SER A 26 10.30 -0.73 1.68
C SER A 26 11.49 -0.09 0.96
N SER A 27 11.22 0.60 -0.13
CA SER A 27 12.25 1.30 -0.90
C SER A 27 12.47 2.74 -0.43
N LYS A 28 11.51 3.32 0.31
CA LYS A 28 11.55 4.70 0.78
C LYS A 28 11.48 4.76 2.30
N PHE A 29 12.13 5.77 2.88
CA PHE A 29 12.12 5.97 4.34
C PHE A 29 10.70 6.13 4.88
N THR A 30 9.80 6.76 4.13
CA THR A 30 8.40 7.02 4.51
C THR A 30 7.46 5.83 4.34
N ASP A 31 7.93 4.73 3.73
CA ASP A 31 7.08 3.56 3.52
C ASP A 31 6.86 2.79 4.83
N ASN A 32 5.67 2.20 4.99
CA ASN A 32 5.27 1.38 6.14
C ASN A 32 5.39 2.12 7.47
N VAL A 33 5.09 3.40 7.47
CA VAL A 33 5.01 4.26 8.66
C VAL A 33 3.57 4.30 9.15
N SER A 34 3.42 4.29 10.47
CA SER A 34 2.13 4.50 11.14
C SER A 34 2.26 5.49 12.29
N VAL A 35 1.16 6.15 12.60
CA VAL A 35 1.02 7.04 13.77
C VAL A 35 -0.09 6.49 14.64
N THR A 36 0.13 6.48 15.94
CA THR A 36 -0.79 5.96 16.94
C THR A 36 -1.08 7.04 17.99
N LEU A 37 -2.36 7.16 18.37
CA LEU A 37 -2.80 7.98 19.49
C LEU A 37 -3.65 7.12 20.41
N GLN A 38 -3.28 7.04 21.69
CA GLN A 38 -3.95 6.19 22.67
C GLN A 38 -4.17 6.96 23.98
N GLY A 39 -5.22 6.59 24.69
CA GLY A 39 -5.48 7.00 26.05
C GLY A 39 -5.75 5.79 26.93
N GLY A 40 -5.49 5.90 28.21
CA GLY A 40 -5.68 4.79 29.13
C GLY A 40 -5.34 5.12 30.55
N VAL A 41 -5.00 4.08 31.31
CA VAL A 41 -4.71 4.19 32.74
C VAL A 41 -3.44 3.41 33.09
N LEU A 42 -2.79 3.87 34.11
CA LEU A 42 -1.61 3.28 34.74
C LEU A 42 -1.89 3.03 36.21
N THR A 43 -1.41 1.90 36.74
CA THR A 43 -1.35 1.61 38.18
C THR A 43 0.03 1.08 38.54
N SER A 44 0.60 1.53 39.67
CA SER A 44 1.90 1.02 40.14
C SER A 44 1.77 -0.41 40.66
N PHE A 45 2.85 -1.18 40.61
CA PHE A 45 2.89 -2.52 41.21
C PHE A 45 2.61 -2.49 42.72
N ASP A 46 3.08 -1.48 43.40
CA ASP A 46 2.86 -1.32 44.82
C ASP A 46 1.35 -1.18 45.14
N ASN A 47 0.64 -0.39 44.38
CA ASN A 47 -0.82 -0.25 44.50
C ASN A 47 -1.56 -1.56 44.25
N PHE A 48 -1.10 -2.30 43.22
CA PHE A 48 -1.70 -3.59 42.87
C PHE A 48 -1.50 -4.64 43.97
N TYR A 49 -0.31 -4.71 44.58
CA TYR A 49 -0.02 -5.65 45.66
C TYR A 49 -0.68 -5.27 46.99
N THR A 50 -0.89 -4.01 47.23
CA THR A 50 -1.54 -3.53 48.47
C THR A 50 -3.05 -3.42 48.39
N GLY A 51 -3.62 -3.78 47.20
CA GLY A 51 -5.06 -3.72 46.98
C GLY A 51 -5.63 -2.31 46.79
N HIS A 52 -4.78 -1.30 46.64
CA HIS A 52 -5.23 0.05 46.31
C HIS A 52 -5.54 0.17 44.81
N THR A 53 -6.68 0.81 44.50
CA THR A 53 -7.13 0.99 43.08
C THR A 53 -6.75 2.36 42.51
N ALA A 54 -5.65 2.95 42.97
CA ALA A 54 -5.19 4.23 42.45
C ALA A 54 -4.74 4.07 41.00
N MET A 55 -5.48 4.65 40.08
CA MET A 55 -5.19 4.67 38.64
C MET A 55 -4.94 6.10 38.21
N ALA A 56 -3.91 6.31 37.41
CA ALA A 56 -3.57 7.59 36.80
C ALA A 56 -3.88 7.56 35.29
N PRO A 57 -4.55 8.59 34.75
CA PRO A 57 -4.81 8.68 33.32
C PRO A 57 -3.53 8.98 32.55
N ILE A 58 -3.35 8.30 31.43
CA ILE A 58 -2.20 8.47 30.52
C ILE A 58 -2.67 8.71 29.10
N VAL A 59 -1.89 9.49 28.38
CA VAL A 59 -1.99 9.67 26.92
C VAL A 59 -0.66 9.29 26.28
N LEU A 60 -0.75 8.69 25.12
CA LEU A 60 0.37 8.16 24.37
C LEU A 60 0.23 8.53 22.89
N ILE A 61 1.34 9.00 22.32
CA ILE A 61 1.49 9.20 20.88
C ILE A 61 2.72 8.41 20.41
N GLY A 62 2.57 7.67 19.31
CA GLY A 62 3.64 6.85 18.75
C GLY A 62 3.78 7.01 17.24
N VAL A 63 5.00 6.83 16.77
CA VAL A 63 5.33 6.71 15.35
C VAL A 63 6.11 5.43 15.17
N ASP A 64 5.61 4.55 14.31
CA ASP A 64 6.23 3.26 14.04
C ASP A 64 6.62 3.15 12.58
N LYS A 65 7.74 2.46 12.31
CA LYS A 65 8.18 2.06 10.99
C LYS A 65 8.49 0.58 10.97
N TYR A 66 7.81 -0.15 10.11
CA TYR A 66 8.15 -1.53 9.83
C TYR A 66 9.21 -1.60 8.72
N VAL A 67 10.31 -2.31 8.99
CA VAL A 67 11.42 -2.53 8.04
C VAL A 67 11.26 -3.86 7.31
N THR A 68 10.57 -4.82 7.93
CA THR A 68 10.10 -6.06 7.32
C THR A 68 8.61 -6.23 7.62
N PRO A 69 7.90 -7.17 7.00
CA PRO A 69 6.50 -7.42 7.32
C PRO A 69 6.23 -7.69 8.80
N TRP A 70 7.20 -8.26 9.51
CA TRP A 70 7.09 -8.69 10.90
C TRP A 70 7.93 -7.87 11.89
N LEU A 71 9.01 -7.18 11.46
CA LEU A 71 9.89 -6.40 12.33
C LEU A 71 9.71 -4.91 12.09
N GLY A 72 9.43 -4.19 13.15
CA GLY A 72 9.31 -2.73 13.16
C GLY A 72 10.06 -2.10 14.31
N PHE A 73 10.24 -0.80 14.20
CA PHE A 73 10.79 0.07 15.24
C PHE A 73 9.85 1.25 15.43
N GLY A 74 9.74 1.71 16.67
CA GLY A 74 8.87 2.84 17.01
C GLY A 74 9.55 3.80 17.97
N VAL A 75 9.07 5.05 17.93
CA VAL A 75 9.31 6.04 18.97
C VAL A 75 7.96 6.43 19.55
N GLU A 76 7.87 6.40 20.86
CA GLU A 76 6.64 6.65 21.59
C GLU A 76 6.88 7.68 22.67
N GLY A 77 6.04 8.72 22.67
CA GLY A 77 5.94 9.68 23.75
C GLY A 77 4.67 9.42 24.54
N ARG A 78 4.76 9.44 25.86
CA ARG A 78 3.60 9.32 26.74
C ARG A 78 3.70 10.25 27.92
N THR A 79 2.56 10.59 28.48
CA THR A 79 2.46 11.48 29.61
C THR A 79 1.34 11.07 30.56
N LEU A 80 1.58 11.30 31.85
CA LEU A 80 0.54 11.28 32.87
C LEU A 80 -0.17 12.62 32.85
N ILE A 81 -1.49 12.55 32.84
CA ILE A 81 -2.32 13.76 32.97
C ILE A 81 -2.50 14.06 34.47
N GLY A 82 -2.07 15.25 34.85
CA GLY A 82 -2.20 15.71 36.24
C GLY A 82 -3.67 15.79 36.67
N THR A 83 -4.03 14.97 37.65
CA THR A 83 -5.40 14.96 38.22
C THR A 83 -5.52 15.83 39.45
N GLY A 84 -4.42 16.41 39.91
CA GLY A 84 -4.35 17.16 41.17
C GLY A 84 -4.52 16.30 42.42
N HIS A 85 -4.60 14.99 42.30
CA HIS A 85 -4.77 14.03 43.38
C HIS A 85 -3.70 12.96 43.33
N GLY A 86 -2.96 12.79 44.39
CA GLY A 86 -1.94 11.70 44.52
C GLY A 86 -0.52 12.21 44.74
N SER A 87 0.43 11.28 44.67
CA SER A 87 1.87 11.52 44.95
C SER A 87 2.58 12.43 43.95
N TYR A 88 1.94 12.73 42.83
CA TYR A 88 2.48 13.56 41.74
C TYR A 88 1.68 14.86 41.65
N ASN A 89 1.68 15.67 42.70
CA ASN A 89 1.02 16.98 42.68
C ASN A 89 1.98 18.02 42.05
N THR A 90 1.94 18.12 40.74
CA THR A 90 2.74 19.09 39.98
C THR A 90 1.85 20.30 39.62
N TYR A 91 2.48 21.45 39.35
CA TYR A 91 1.78 22.65 38.85
C TYR A 91 1.50 22.61 37.36
N THR A 92 1.88 21.51 36.69
CA THR A 92 1.74 21.37 35.26
C THR A 92 0.61 20.40 34.91
N ALA A 93 0.05 20.53 33.71
CA ALA A 93 -0.96 19.61 33.20
C ALA A 93 -0.41 18.18 33.00
N PHE A 94 0.92 18.04 32.99
CA PHE A 94 1.64 16.78 32.75
C PHE A 94 2.61 16.52 33.91
N ASP A 95 2.31 15.54 34.72
CA ASP A 95 3.14 15.20 35.90
C ASP A 95 4.41 14.43 35.54
N TYR A 96 4.37 13.71 34.42
CA TYR A 96 5.44 12.84 33.97
C TYR A 96 5.42 12.74 32.45
N VAL A 97 6.58 12.80 31.83
CA VAL A 97 6.78 12.59 30.40
C VAL A 97 7.79 11.47 30.20
N ASN A 98 7.51 10.58 29.27
CA ASN A 98 8.43 9.51 28.89
C ASN A 98 8.53 9.44 27.37
N VAL A 99 9.76 9.28 26.85
CA VAL A 99 10.05 9.01 25.46
C VAL A 99 10.78 7.68 25.36
N SER A 100 10.25 6.74 24.58
CA SER A 100 10.79 5.40 24.45
C SER A 100 11.05 5.03 23.00
N GLY A 101 12.18 4.36 22.74
CA GLY A 101 12.44 3.64 21.50
C GLY A 101 12.03 2.17 21.66
N LEU A 102 11.25 1.66 20.74
CA LEU A 102 10.64 0.34 20.79
C LEU A 102 11.09 -0.53 19.62
N ALA A 103 11.35 -1.81 19.88
CA ALA A 103 11.42 -2.85 18.88
C ALA A 103 10.13 -3.67 18.91
N LYS A 104 9.48 -3.84 17.77
CA LYS A 104 8.14 -4.41 17.62
C LYS A 104 8.18 -5.63 16.70
N VAL A 105 7.48 -6.69 17.07
CA VAL A 105 7.30 -7.89 16.25
C VAL A 105 5.83 -8.17 16.02
N ASN A 106 5.40 -8.08 14.76
CA ASN A 106 4.05 -8.48 14.34
C ASN A 106 3.99 -9.99 14.22
N LEU A 107 3.37 -10.65 15.20
CA LEU A 107 3.29 -12.11 15.27
C LEU A 107 2.49 -12.70 14.10
N ALA A 108 1.43 -12.05 13.67
CA ALA A 108 0.62 -12.53 12.57
C ALA A 108 1.40 -12.65 11.26
N ASN A 109 2.31 -11.70 11.01
CA ASN A 109 3.15 -11.67 9.82
C ASN A 109 4.44 -12.49 10.00
N ALA A 110 4.91 -12.64 11.23
CA ALA A 110 6.06 -13.49 11.54
C ALA A 110 5.79 -14.96 11.24
N PHE A 111 4.58 -15.45 11.55
CA PHE A 111 4.20 -16.83 11.27
C PHE A 111 3.75 -17.05 9.82
N LYS A 112 2.99 -16.13 9.24
CA LYS A 112 2.49 -16.26 7.88
C LYS A 112 2.20 -14.90 7.27
N PHE A 113 3.06 -14.45 6.38
CA PHE A 113 2.85 -13.26 5.57
C PHE A 113 2.30 -13.65 4.18
N ASP A 114 1.13 -13.12 3.83
CA ASP A 114 0.44 -13.39 2.56
C ASP A 114 0.40 -12.17 1.61
N GLY A 115 1.13 -11.09 1.97
CA GLY A 115 1.15 -9.85 1.20
C GLY A 115 -0.01 -8.90 1.53
N THR A 116 -0.86 -9.26 2.50
CA THR A 116 -2.00 -8.45 2.91
C THR A 116 -1.96 -8.18 4.41
N ARG A 117 -2.51 -7.03 4.81
CA ARG A 117 -2.72 -6.73 6.22
C ARG A 117 -3.95 -7.48 6.73
N LYS A 118 -3.81 -8.20 7.84
CA LYS A 118 -4.90 -8.98 8.45
C LYS A 118 -5.84 -8.08 9.26
N PHE A 119 -7.07 -8.53 9.50
CA PHE A 119 -8.00 -7.83 10.38
C PHE A 119 -7.43 -7.70 11.80
N PHE A 120 -6.90 -8.80 12.33
CA PHE A 120 -6.30 -8.86 13.64
C PHE A 120 -4.80 -9.12 13.54
N GLU A 121 -4.00 -8.24 14.12
CA GLU A 121 -2.55 -8.32 14.15
C GLU A 121 -2.03 -8.08 15.56
N PRO A 122 -1.71 -9.16 16.31
CA PRO A 122 -1.01 -9.03 17.59
C PRO A 122 0.47 -8.69 17.34
N VAL A 123 0.94 -7.69 18.06
CA VAL A 123 2.31 -7.19 18.03
C VAL A 123 2.86 -7.25 19.44
N VAL A 124 4.01 -7.87 19.64
CA VAL A 124 4.76 -7.79 20.90
C VAL A 124 5.91 -6.81 20.74
N TYR A 125 6.24 -6.13 21.81
CA TYR A 125 7.30 -5.14 21.77
C TYR A 125 8.06 -5.04 23.08
N THR A 126 9.25 -4.50 22.97
CA THR A 126 10.09 -4.10 24.11
C THR A 126 10.93 -2.89 23.73
N GLY A 127 11.35 -2.12 24.73
CA GLY A 127 12.17 -0.96 24.48
C GLY A 127 12.72 -0.29 25.73
N LEU A 128 13.58 0.68 25.46
CA LEU A 128 14.17 1.56 26.44
C LEU A 128 13.72 2.97 26.23
N GLY A 129 13.63 3.73 27.30
CA GLY A 129 13.21 5.11 27.24
C GLY A 129 13.87 5.97 28.32
N TRP A 130 13.53 7.25 28.21
CA TRP A 130 13.87 8.27 29.16
C TRP A 130 12.59 8.84 29.75
N GLY A 131 12.52 8.83 31.09
CA GLY A 131 11.43 9.40 31.87
C GLY A 131 11.88 10.70 32.55
N HIS A 132 11.00 11.68 32.54
CA HIS A 132 11.18 12.96 33.21
C HIS A 132 9.95 13.27 34.05
N GLN A 133 10.15 13.49 35.36
CA GLN A 133 9.13 13.97 36.25
C GLN A 133 9.29 15.49 36.40
N THR A 134 8.20 16.22 36.16
CA THR A 134 8.15 17.65 36.44
C THR A 134 8.19 17.90 37.95
N ALA A 135 8.90 18.95 38.37
CA ALA A 135 9.07 19.24 39.77
C ALA A 135 7.72 19.29 40.52
N SER A 136 7.65 18.51 41.56
CA SER A 136 6.60 18.59 42.57
C SER A 136 6.88 19.73 43.54
N TYR A 137 5.89 20.20 44.29
CA TYR A 137 6.06 21.27 45.29
C TYR A 137 7.18 20.92 46.30
N GLY A 138 8.35 21.56 46.13
CA GLY A 138 9.49 21.38 47.01
C GLY A 138 10.44 20.24 46.70
N GLU A 139 10.28 19.57 45.57
CA GLU A 139 11.20 18.50 45.08
C GLU A 139 11.85 18.88 43.75
N ASP A 140 13.04 18.33 43.52
CA ASP A 140 13.79 18.55 42.30
C ASP A 140 13.23 17.74 41.09
N HIS A 141 13.51 18.22 39.90
CA HIS A 141 13.24 17.46 38.68
C HIS A 141 14.04 16.15 38.65
N ASN A 142 13.37 15.04 38.41
CA ASN A 142 14.00 13.73 38.37
C ASN A 142 13.98 13.15 36.92
N ASN A 143 15.09 12.56 36.55
CA ASN A 143 15.27 11.85 35.28
C ASN A 143 15.73 10.43 35.55
N TRP A 144 15.19 9.48 34.78
CA TRP A 144 15.60 8.08 34.88
C TRP A 144 15.45 7.33 33.57
N MET A 145 16.15 6.22 33.44
CA MET A 145 15.93 5.28 32.37
C MET A 145 14.69 4.43 32.64
N THR A 146 13.94 4.17 31.60
CA THR A 146 12.77 3.30 31.66
C THR A 146 12.95 2.08 30.75
N TYR A 147 12.34 0.98 31.16
CA TYR A 147 12.19 -0.21 30.35
C TYR A 147 10.71 -0.53 30.18
N ARG A 148 10.31 -0.82 28.94
CA ARG A 148 8.93 -1.13 28.62
C ARG A 148 8.83 -2.43 27.84
N ALA A 149 7.82 -3.24 28.17
CA ALA A 149 7.45 -4.43 27.42
C ALA A 149 5.93 -4.54 27.38
N GLY A 150 5.37 -4.97 26.25
CA GLY A 150 3.93 -5.08 26.11
C GLY A 150 3.50 -5.78 24.84
N ALA A 151 2.19 -5.75 24.63
CA ALA A 151 1.56 -6.26 23.44
C ALA A 151 0.52 -5.26 22.90
N GLU A 152 0.48 -5.08 21.60
CA GLU A 152 -0.55 -4.33 20.90
C GLU A 152 -1.47 -5.30 20.17
N PHE A 153 -2.75 -5.22 20.46
CA PHE A 153 -3.78 -5.95 19.73
C PHE A 153 -4.42 -4.99 18.73
N ASN A 154 -3.98 -5.09 17.49
CA ASN A 154 -4.41 -4.20 16.41
C ASN A 154 -5.61 -4.81 15.67
N PHE A 155 -6.73 -4.07 15.62
CA PHE A 155 -7.93 -4.40 14.85
C PHE A 155 -8.01 -3.45 13.66
N ASN A 156 -7.64 -3.94 12.49
CA ASN A 156 -7.48 -3.15 11.27
C ASN A 156 -8.80 -3.00 10.53
N LEU A 157 -9.22 -1.76 10.27
CA LEU A 157 -10.53 -1.38 9.77
C LEU A 157 -10.50 -0.99 8.29
N GLY A 158 -11.64 -1.18 7.63
CA GLY A 158 -11.86 -0.78 6.24
C GLY A 158 -11.18 -1.71 5.22
N LYS A 159 -11.43 -1.47 3.94
CA LYS A 159 -10.92 -2.28 2.82
C LYS A 159 -9.39 -2.17 2.69
N ASP A 160 -8.86 -0.95 2.80
CA ASP A 160 -7.42 -0.67 2.67
C ASP A 160 -6.65 -0.89 3.99
N ARG A 161 -7.37 -1.11 5.11
CA ARG A 161 -6.82 -1.31 6.46
C ARG A 161 -5.80 -0.23 6.87
N ALA A 162 -6.05 1.01 6.42
CA ALA A 162 -5.26 2.17 6.78
C ALA A 162 -5.50 2.59 8.24
N TRP A 163 -6.75 2.49 8.69
CA TRP A 163 -7.16 2.77 10.06
C TRP A 163 -7.24 1.49 10.88
N GLY A 164 -7.01 1.61 12.16
CA GLY A 164 -7.21 0.54 13.12
C GLY A 164 -7.51 1.05 14.51
N VAL A 165 -8.08 0.17 15.32
CA VAL A 165 -8.17 0.33 16.77
C VAL A 165 -7.08 -0.54 17.40
N VAL A 166 -6.42 -0.03 18.41
CA VAL A 166 -5.39 -0.74 19.15
C VAL A 166 -5.75 -0.79 20.63
N VAL A 167 -5.52 -1.94 21.26
CA VAL A 167 -5.54 -2.14 22.71
C VAL A 167 -4.14 -2.59 23.12
N ASN A 168 -3.56 -1.92 24.11
CA ASN A 168 -2.15 -2.06 24.41
C ASN A 168 -1.92 -2.23 25.93
N PRO A 169 -1.99 -3.45 26.46
CA PRO A 169 -1.48 -3.78 27.78
C PRO A 169 0.04 -3.78 27.80
N SER A 170 0.64 -3.19 28.81
CA SER A 170 2.08 -3.09 28.97
C SER A 170 2.52 -3.03 30.42
N VAL A 171 3.79 -3.28 30.61
CA VAL A 171 4.51 -3.12 31.86
C VAL A 171 5.66 -2.16 31.63
N VAL A 172 5.81 -1.23 32.54
CA VAL A 172 6.89 -0.25 32.51
C VAL A 172 7.63 -0.27 33.84
N TRP A 173 8.93 -0.28 33.80
CA TRP A 173 9.80 -0.08 34.95
C TRP A 173 10.46 1.28 34.82
N ASN A 174 10.21 2.11 35.82
CA ASN A 174 10.80 3.44 35.96
C ASN A 174 12.00 3.31 36.89
N ASP A 175 13.12 3.09 36.42
CA ASP A 175 14.40 2.95 37.09
C ASP A 175 15.05 1.58 36.84
N ILE A 176 16.26 1.65 36.33
CA ILE A 176 17.12 0.50 36.10
C ILE A 176 18.36 0.74 36.92
N ASP A 177 18.38 0.23 38.15
CA ASP A 177 19.55 0.33 39.01
C ASP A 177 20.57 -0.77 38.70
N ASN A 178 21.79 -0.37 38.32
CA ASN A 178 22.91 -1.28 37.97
C ASN A 178 22.51 -2.40 37.00
N GLY A 179 21.62 -2.06 36.01
CA GLY A 179 21.13 -3.03 35.03
C GLY A 179 20.05 -3.99 35.55
N LYS A 180 19.52 -3.76 36.74
CA LYS A 180 18.47 -4.57 37.34
C LYS A 180 17.18 -3.76 37.41
N LEU A 181 16.05 -4.42 37.04
CA LEU A 181 14.74 -3.85 37.23
C LEU A 181 14.35 -3.83 38.69
N VAL A 182 14.11 -2.65 39.23
CA VAL A 182 13.67 -2.48 40.62
C VAL A 182 12.18 -2.81 40.69
N LYS A 183 11.81 -3.90 41.37
CA LYS A 183 10.43 -4.44 41.41
C LYS A 183 9.39 -3.40 41.87
N LYS A 184 9.76 -2.55 42.83
CA LYS A 184 8.82 -1.53 43.34
C LYS A 184 8.53 -0.39 42.36
N ASN A 185 9.41 -0.14 41.42
CA ASN A 185 9.30 0.97 40.46
C ASN A 185 8.61 0.58 39.13
N GLY A 186 7.90 -0.53 39.13
CA GLY A 186 7.12 -0.97 37.99
C GLY A 186 5.66 -0.53 38.02
N SER A 187 5.06 -0.47 36.87
CA SER A 187 3.65 -0.17 36.68
C SER A 187 3.03 -1.02 35.58
N PHE A 188 1.75 -1.35 35.76
CA PHE A 188 0.89 -1.89 34.72
C PHE A 188 0.19 -0.75 34.02
N GLU A 189 0.11 -0.85 32.72
CA GLU A 189 -0.59 0.11 31.88
C GLU A 189 -1.55 -0.63 30.94
N ILE A 190 -2.71 -0.04 30.72
CA ILE A 190 -3.59 -0.45 29.63
C ILE A 190 -4.05 0.79 28.89
N THR A 191 -3.75 0.84 27.61
CA THR A 191 -4.19 1.93 26.73
C THR A 191 -4.98 1.39 25.57
N ALA A 192 -5.85 2.22 25.02
CA ALA A 192 -6.58 1.94 23.79
C ALA A 192 -6.67 3.21 22.95
N GLY A 193 -6.75 3.06 21.65
CA GLY A 193 -6.79 4.20 20.75
C GLY A 193 -6.84 3.84 19.30
N VAL A 194 -6.41 4.77 18.47
CA VAL A 194 -6.45 4.66 17.02
C VAL A 194 -5.05 4.65 16.44
N VAL A 195 -4.90 3.91 15.37
CA VAL A 195 -3.67 3.87 14.56
C VAL A 195 -4.03 4.21 13.12
N TYR A 196 -3.22 5.07 12.52
CA TYR A 196 -3.28 5.39 11.09
C TYR A 196 -1.99 4.98 10.39
N ARG A 197 -2.12 4.28 9.29
CA ARG A 197 -1.01 3.76 8.49
C ARG A 197 -0.96 4.47 7.15
N PHE A 198 0.17 5.08 6.86
CA PHE A 198 0.36 5.78 5.59
C PHE A 198 0.52 4.78 4.45
N LYS A 199 0.07 5.16 3.26
CA LYS A 199 0.32 4.38 2.05
C LYS A 199 1.80 4.42 1.69
N ASN A 200 2.34 3.28 1.31
CA ASN A 200 3.71 3.17 0.82
C ASN A 200 3.81 3.40 -0.71
N SER A 201 5.00 3.22 -1.28
CA SER A 201 5.28 3.45 -2.71
C SER A 201 4.42 2.61 -3.66
N ASN A 202 3.89 1.47 -3.22
CA ASN A 202 2.97 0.62 -3.99
C ASN A 202 1.49 1.00 -3.79
N GLY A 203 1.20 2.10 -3.09
CA GLY A 203 -0.16 2.58 -2.81
C GLY A 203 -0.94 1.77 -1.77
N LYS A 204 -0.30 0.83 -1.07
CA LYS A 204 -0.90 0.00 -0.01
C LYS A 204 -0.43 0.45 1.37
N CYS A 205 -1.18 0.12 2.41
CA CYS A 205 -0.82 0.40 3.80
C CYS A 205 0.03 -0.72 4.45
N SER A 206 0.56 -1.63 3.65
CA SER A 206 1.39 -2.76 4.09
C SER A 206 2.37 -3.17 3.00
N PHE A 207 3.32 -4.02 3.37
CA PHE A 207 4.21 -4.65 2.40
C PHE A 207 3.42 -5.37 1.31
N ALA A 208 3.92 -5.34 0.06
CA ALA A 208 3.38 -6.16 -1.01
C ALA A 208 4.20 -7.46 -1.10
N LYS A 209 3.53 -8.55 -1.41
CA LYS A 209 4.22 -9.78 -1.80
C LYS A 209 4.83 -9.56 -3.18
N ALA A 210 6.12 -9.77 -3.32
CA ALA A 210 6.84 -9.75 -4.60
C ALA A 210 7.18 -11.19 -4.98
N HIS A 211 6.89 -11.56 -6.21
CA HIS A 211 7.43 -12.80 -6.77
C HIS A 211 8.85 -12.49 -7.28
N LEU A 212 9.84 -13.01 -6.60
CA LEU A 212 11.22 -12.92 -7.06
C LEU A 212 11.44 -14.06 -8.06
N TYR A 213 11.51 -13.72 -9.33
CA TYR A 213 11.88 -14.66 -10.38
C TYR A 213 13.34 -15.07 -10.19
N ASP A 214 13.63 -16.35 -10.20
CA ASP A 214 15.02 -16.80 -10.25
C ASP A 214 15.62 -16.58 -11.64
N ALA A 215 16.95 -16.69 -11.77
CA ALA A 215 17.63 -16.44 -13.04
C ALA A 215 17.20 -17.43 -14.15
N ALA A 216 16.82 -18.65 -13.78
CA ALA A 216 16.35 -19.67 -14.72
C ALA A 216 14.93 -19.34 -15.22
N GLU A 217 14.07 -18.86 -14.33
CA GLU A 217 12.70 -18.44 -14.68
C GLU A 217 12.72 -17.20 -15.59
N VAL A 218 13.59 -16.22 -15.28
CA VAL A 218 13.80 -15.03 -16.14
C VAL A 218 14.33 -15.45 -17.52
N ALA A 219 15.29 -16.37 -17.59
CA ALA A 219 15.80 -16.89 -18.86
C ALA A 219 14.72 -17.64 -19.66
N ALA A 220 13.88 -18.44 -18.99
CA ALA A 220 12.75 -19.13 -19.63
C ALA A 220 11.69 -18.16 -20.16
N LEU A 221 11.37 -17.10 -19.41
CA LEU A 221 10.45 -16.05 -19.83
C LEU A 221 11.01 -15.27 -21.03
N ASN A 222 12.28 -14.89 -21.00
CA ASN A 222 12.94 -14.20 -22.12
C ASN A 222 12.98 -15.07 -23.37
N LYS A 223 13.27 -16.39 -23.23
CA LYS A 223 13.18 -17.33 -24.33
C LYS A 223 11.79 -17.39 -24.94
N LYS A 224 10.75 -17.42 -24.09
CA LYS A 224 9.35 -17.43 -24.53
C LYS A 224 8.92 -16.11 -25.18
N ILE A 225 9.43 -14.98 -24.71
CA ILE A 225 9.25 -13.67 -25.36
C ILE A 225 9.87 -13.69 -26.75
N ASN A 226 11.12 -14.10 -26.88
CA ASN A 226 11.83 -14.21 -28.18
C ASN A 226 11.14 -15.20 -29.15
N GLU A 227 10.60 -16.30 -28.62
CA GLU A 227 9.81 -17.26 -29.42
C GLU A 227 8.49 -16.64 -29.89
N LEU A 228 7.82 -15.82 -29.05
CA LEU A 228 6.60 -15.13 -29.43
C LEU A 228 6.83 -13.97 -30.39
N GLU A 229 7.94 -13.25 -30.23
CA GLU A 229 8.36 -12.18 -31.17
C GLU A 229 8.82 -12.72 -32.53
N SER A 230 9.43 -13.92 -32.54
CA SER A 230 9.84 -14.58 -33.77
C SER A 230 8.71 -15.33 -34.49
N ARG A 231 7.54 -15.50 -33.87
CA ARG A 231 6.37 -16.04 -34.56
C ARG A 231 5.88 -15.01 -35.57
N GLU A 232 5.81 -15.40 -36.82
CA GLU A 232 5.05 -14.65 -37.82
C GLU A 232 3.63 -14.42 -37.28
N PRO A 233 3.06 -13.21 -37.44
CA PRO A 233 1.71 -12.93 -36.98
C PRO A 233 0.76 -13.95 -37.63
N VAL A 234 0.14 -14.81 -36.81
CA VAL A 234 -0.91 -15.71 -37.28
C VAL A 234 -2.06 -14.82 -37.73
N VAL A 235 -2.19 -14.63 -39.02
CA VAL A 235 -3.37 -14.05 -39.63
C VAL A 235 -4.50 -15.05 -39.40
N ILE A 236 -5.33 -14.81 -38.40
CA ILE A 236 -6.57 -15.58 -38.24
C ILE A 236 -7.51 -15.10 -39.34
N GLU A 237 -7.49 -15.75 -40.46
CA GLU A 237 -8.57 -15.65 -41.43
C GLU A 237 -9.83 -16.23 -40.79
N LYS A 238 -10.64 -15.37 -40.22
CA LYS A 238 -12.00 -15.73 -39.84
C LYS A 238 -12.79 -15.89 -41.13
N ILE A 239 -12.88 -17.13 -41.62
CA ILE A 239 -13.76 -17.49 -42.73
C ILE A 239 -15.20 -17.20 -42.26
N VAL A 240 -15.72 -16.07 -42.66
CA VAL A 240 -17.17 -15.81 -42.60
C VAL A 240 -17.74 -16.25 -43.93
N GLU A 241 -18.25 -17.47 -43.99
CA GLU A 241 -19.08 -17.90 -45.15
C GLU A 241 -20.34 -17.04 -45.22
N LYS A 242 -20.44 -16.20 -46.22
CA LYS A 242 -21.71 -15.68 -46.77
C LYS A 242 -21.61 -15.54 -48.30
N PRO A 243 -22.72 -15.80 -48.99
CA PRO A 243 -22.67 -16.21 -50.41
C PRO A 243 -22.52 -15.04 -51.38
N VAL A 244 -21.75 -15.39 -52.35
CA VAL A 244 -21.43 -14.89 -53.70
C VAL A 244 -22.44 -13.91 -54.32
N ALA A 245 -21.94 -12.75 -54.74
CA ALA A 245 -22.21 -12.20 -56.07
C ALA A 245 -20.91 -11.58 -56.60
N THR A 246 -20.53 -12.12 -57.71
CA THR A 246 -19.34 -11.88 -58.51
C THR A 246 -19.22 -10.48 -59.04
N ASN A 247 -18.05 -9.82 -58.90
CA ASN A 247 -17.36 -9.24 -60.05
C ASN A 247 -15.94 -8.84 -59.65
N THR A 248 -15.00 -9.40 -60.41
CA THR A 248 -13.59 -9.29 -60.42
C THR A 248 -13.07 -7.88 -60.66
N VAL A 249 -12.10 -7.42 -59.81
CA VAL A 249 -10.87 -6.78 -60.25
C VAL A 249 -9.82 -6.97 -59.14
N ALA A 250 -8.65 -7.42 -59.56
CA ALA A 250 -7.50 -7.74 -58.71
C ALA A 250 -6.95 -6.50 -58.00
N GLY A 251 -6.67 -6.68 -56.71
CA GLY A 251 -5.96 -5.71 -55.85
C GLY A 251 -6.32 -5.99 -54.40
N VAL A 252 -5.42 -6.66 -53.70
CA VAL A 252 -5.54 -6.95 -52.25
C VAL A 252 -5.81 -5.66 -51.50
N GLY A 253 -7.05 -5.40 -51.12
CA GLY A 253 -7.42 -4.32 -50.27
C GLY A 253 -8.36 -4.82 -49.19
N SER A 254 -7.86 -5.03 -47.99
CA SER A 254 -8.72 -5.09 -46.81
C SER A 254 -9.49 -3.78 -46.74
N ASN A 255 -10.83 -3.84 -46.92
CA ASN A 255 -11.69 -2.65 -46.83
C ASN A 255 -11.75 -2.09 -45.38
N VAL A 256 -10.99 -2.63 -44.43
CA VAL A 256 -11.05 -2.28 -43.05
C VAL A 256 -9.62 -2.04 -42.52
N PHE A 257 -9.40 -0.87 -41.96
CA PHE A 257 -8.14 -0.46 -41.35
C PHE A 257 -8.33 -0.22 -39.86
N ILE A 258 -7.49 -0.80 -39.02
CA ILE A 258 -7.58 -0.69 -37.55
C ILE A 258 -6.42 0.15 -37.04
N ALA A 259 -6.73 1.34 -36.53
CA ALA A 259 -5.77 2.31 -36.03
C ALA A 259 -5.73 2.25 -34.49
N PRO A 260 -4.64 1.76 -33.87
CA PRO A 260 -4.54 1.62 -32.40
C PRO A 260 -4.15 2.92 -31.72
N PHE A 261 -4.72 3.14 -30.50
CA PHE A 261 -4.39 4.28 -29.65
C PHE A 261 -3.67 3.89 -28.37
N LYS A 262 -2.85 4.81 -27.87
CA LYS A 262 -2.24 4.69 -26.53
C LYS A 262 -3.31 4.82 -25.45
N PHE A 263 -2.98 4.29 -24.27
CA PHE A 263 -3.84 4.46 -23.09
C PHE A 263 -4.13 5.93 -22.82
N ASN A 264 -5.41 6.23 -22.58
CA ASN A 264 -5.89 7.58 -22.22
C ASN A 264 -5.47 8.69 -23.19
N SER A 265 -5.37 8.38 -24.49
CA SER A 265 -4.95 9.32 -25.53
C SER A 265 -5.80 9.17 -26.78
N ALA A 266 -6.04 10.29 -27.45
CA ALA A 266 -6.59 10.39 -28.79
C ALA A 266 -5.53 10.88 -29.80
N GLU A 267 -4.25 10.95 -29.40
CA GLU A 267 -3.15 11.33 -30.28
C GLU A 267 -2.79 10.19 -31.22
N LEU A 268 -2.60 10.52 -32.52
CA LEU A 268 -2.21 9.57 -33.54
C LEU A 268 -0.70 9.29 -33.45
N SER A 269 -0.35 8.08 -32.99
CA SER A 269 1.03 7.61 -33.00
C SER A 269 1.51 7.36 -34.44
N ASP A 270 2.83 7.26 -34.65
CA ASP A 270 3.38 6.94 -35.98
C ASP A 270 2.88 5.60 -36.51
N LYS A 271 2.68 4.61 -35.61
CA LYS A 271 2.07 3.33 -35.95
C LYS A 271 0.61 3.49 -36.42
N CYS A 272 -0.15 4.38 -35.79
CA CYS A 272 -1.51 4.68 -36.20
C CYS A 272 -1.53 5.36 -37.57
N LYS A 273 -0.67 6.35 -37.78
CA LYS A 273 -0.54 7.05 -39.08
C LYS A 273 -0.12 6.09 -40.20
N SER A 274 0.84 5.20 -39.96
CA SER A 274 1.29 4.23 -40.97
C SER A 274 0.17 3.26 -41.42
N VAL A 275 -0.77 2.92 -40.55
CA VAL A 275 -1.96 2.14 -40.93
C VAL A 275 -2.90 2.98 -41.81
N LEU A 276 -3.16 4.23 -41.41
CA LEU A 276 -4.04 5.14 -42.14
C LEU A 276 -3.45 5.58 -43.48
N ASP A 277 -2.13 5.58 -43.63
CA ASP A 277 -1.40 5.92 -44.85
C ASP A 277 -1.64 4.91 -46.00
N ASN A 278 -2.11 3.71 -45.70
CA ASN A 278 -2.48 2.72 -46.69
C ASN A 278 -3.86 3.00 -47.35
N ILE A 279 -4.60 4.00 -46.85
CA ILE A 279 -5.91 4.40 -47.47
C ILE A 279 -5.61 5.36 -48.61
N ALA A 280 -6.06 5.03 -49.81
CA ALA A 280 -5.82 5.83 -51.01
C ALA A 280 -6.56 7.15 -50.96
N GLU A 281 -5.99 8.20 -51.53
CA GLU A 281 -6.62 9.48 -51.77
C GLU A 281 -7.90 9.33 -52.61
N GLY A 282 -8.92 10.12 -52.34
CA GLY A 282 -10.21 10.06 -53.01
C GLY A 282 -11.16 8.95 -52.54
N THR A 283 -10.65 8.05 -51.67
CA THR A 283 -11.46 6.98 -51.08
C THR A 283 -12.53 7.52 -50.14
N THR A 284 -13.70 6.87 -50.12
CA THR A 284 -14.77 7.20 -49.17
C THR A 284 -14.77 6.23 -48.00
N VAL A 285 -14.78 6.73 -46.76
CA VAL A 285 -14.66 5.91 -45.55
C VAL A 285 -15.67 6.29 -44.47
N VAL A 286 -15.90 5.33 -43.56
CA VAL A 286 -16.62 5.50 -42.29
C VAL A 286 -15.64 5.18 -41.15
N ILE A 287 -15.77 5.90 -40.03
CA ILE A 287 -14.89 5.79 -38.87
C ILE A 287 -15.69 5.44 -37.62
N ASP A 288 -15.40 4.33 -37.02
CA ASP A 288 -15.94 3.87 -35.74
C ASP A 288 -14.81 3.76 -34.71
N ALA A 289 -14.87 4.51 -33.61
CA ALA A 289 -13.82 4.50 -32.61
C ALA A 289 -14.33 4.07 -31.23
N TYR A 290 -13.45 3.38 -30.50
CA TYR A 290 -13.75 2.72 -29.26
C TYR A 290 -12.75 3.10 -28.16
N ALA A 291 -13.16 2.89 -26.89
CA ALA A 291 -12.32 3.03 -25.71
C ALA A 291 -12.38 1.75 -24.88
N SER A 292 -11.26 1.38 -24.24
CA SER A 292 -11.20 0.21 -23.37
C SER A 292 -11.90 0.43 -22.03
N SER A 293 -12.46 -0.64 -21.47
CA SER A 293 -12.95 -0.69 -20.10
C SER A 293 -11.79 -0.69 -19.11
N GLU A 294 -11.70 0.36 -18.29
CA GLU A 294 -10.69 0.45 -17.24
C GLU A 294 -11.37 0.60 -15.87
N PRO A 295 -10.82 0.02 -14.79
CA PRO A 295 -11.47 -0.05 -13.47
C PRO A 295 -11.87 1.30 -12.84
N LYS A 296 -11.37 2.41 -13.37
CA LYS A 296 -11.62 3.78 -12.87
C LYS A 296 -12.19 4.73 -13.92
N SER A 297 -12.46 4.27 -15.14
CA SER A 297 -13.05 5.11 -16.18
C SER A 297 -14.57 5.14 -16.06
N SER A 298 -15.18 6.31 -16.28
CA SER A 298 -16.64 6.44 -16.37
C SER A 298 -17.11 6.25 -17.82
N ALA A 299 -18.34 5.74 -18.01
CA ALA A 299 -18.95 5.61 -19.34
C ALA A 299 -18.93 6.95 -20.10
N LYS A 300 -19.26 8.06 -19.41
CA LYS A 300 -19.22 9.42 -19.98
C LYS A 300 -17.81 9.80 -20.46
N TYR A 301 -16.78 9.45 -19.73
CA TYR A 301 -15.40 9.72 -20.11
C TYR A 301 -14.99 8.91 -21.34
N ASN A 302 -15.31 7.61 -21.37
CA ASN A 302 -14.98 6.74 -22.49
C ASN A 302 -15.73 7.11 -23.78
N THR A 303 -16.99 7.55 -23.68
CA THR A 303 -17.72 8.12 -24.81
C THR A 303 -17.02 9.36 -25.36
N LYS A 304 -16.59 10.28 -24.51
CA LYS A 304 -15.86 11.47 -24.93
C LYS A 304 -14.52 11.10 -25.61
N LEU A 305 -13.76 10.20 -25.00
CA LEU A 305 -12.45 9.76 -25.53
C LEU A 305 -12.58 9.04 -26.89
N SER A 306 -13.61 8.22 -27.07
CA SER A 306 -13.85 7.56 -28.37
C SER A 306 -14.22 8.56 -29.47
N VAL A 307 -15.04 9.57 -29.16
CA VAL A 307 -15.34 10.67 -30.08
C VAL A 307 -14.10 11.48 -30.45
N GLU A 308 -13.24 11.78 -29.48
CA GLU A 308 -11.96 12.48 -29.72
C GLU A 308 -11.04 11.66 -30.63
N ARG A 309 -10.97 10.34 -30.47
CA ARG A 309 -10.22 9.42 -31.34
C ARG A 309 -10.77 9.41 -32.77
N ALA A 310 -12.08 9.27 -32.91
CA ALA A 310 -12.73 9.30 -34.20
C ALA A 310 -12.45 10.62 -34.94
N ASN A 311 -12.55 11.76 -34.27
CA ASN A 311 -12.25 13.07 -34.83
C ASN A 311 -10.79 13.26 -35.20
N ALA A 312 -9.84 12.69 -34.42
CA ALA A 312 -8.41 12.73 -34.74
C ALA A 312 -8.11 11.97 -36.03
N VAL A 313 -8.71 10.78 -36.22
CA VAL A 313 -8.57 9.98 -37.46
C VAL A 313 -9.24 10.71 -38.64
N LYS A 314 -10.44 11.24 -38.46
CA LYS A 314 -11.14 12.03 -39.48
C LYS A 314 -10.28 13.18 -40.00
N LYS A 315 -9.79 14.01 -39.07
CA LYS A 315 -8.96 15.18 -39.44
C LYS A 315 -7.70 14.76 -40.23
N TYR A 316 -7.05 13.64 -39.79
CA TYR A 316 -5.86 13.14 -40.48
C TYR A 316 -6.18 12.66 -41.91
N LEU A 317 -7.27 11.89 -42.10
CA LEU A 317 -7.68 11.36 -43.39
C LEU A 317 -8.17 12.46 -44.35
N GLU A 318 -8.92 13.43 -43.85
CA GLU A 318 -9.37 14.58 -44.66
C GLU A 318 -8.18 15.42 -45.17
N LEU A 319 -7.16 15.62 -44.39
CA LEU A 319 -5.92 16.30 -44.81
C LEU A 319 -5.16 15.55 -45.92
N ARG A 320 -5.42 14.23 -46.08
CA ARG A 320 -4.87 13.38 -47.12
C ARG A 320 -5.80 13.16 -48.30
N GLY A 321 -6.87 13.96 -48.40
CA GLY A 321 -7.81 13.88 -49.51
C GLY A 321 -8.78 12.68 -49.46
N VAL A 322 -8.92 11.99 -48.30
CA VAL A 322 -9.89 10.91 -48.09
C VAL A 322 -11.22 11.50 -47.66
N LYS A 323 -12.33 11.05 -48.27
CA LYS A 323 -13.66 11.55 -47.98
C LYS A 323 -14.30 10.77 -46.84
N VAL A 324 -14.48 11.39 -45.68
CA VAL A 324 -15.15 10.79 -44.52
C VAL A 324 -16.65 11.08 -44.55
N THR A 325 -17.49 10.04 -44.62
CA THR A 325 -18.94 10.16 -44.71
C THR A 325 -19.63 10.00 -43.36
N ASP A 326 -19.02 9.27 -42.44
CA ASP A 326 -19.57 9.12 -41.09
C ASP A 326 -18.43 8.96 -40.07
N THR A 327 -18.69 9.40 -38.81
CA THR A 327 -17.69 9.40 -37.76
C THR A 327 -18.39 9.20 -36.42
N THR A 328 -18.25 8.02 -35.81
CA THR A 328 -18.94 7.64 -34.59
C THR A 328 -17.93 7.21 -33.49
N GLY A 329 -18.14 7.73 -32.27
CA GLY A 329 -17.44 7.27 -31.07
C GLY A 329 -18.41 6.44 -30.21
N HIS A 330 -18.15 5.15 -30.08
CA HIS A 330 -19.04 4.19 -29.42
C HIS A 330 -18.84 4.10 -27.89
N GLY A 331 -17.83 4.77 -27.35
CA GLY A 331 -17.53 4.69 -25.94
C GLY A 331 -16.74 3.43 -25.58
N MET A 332 -17.16 2.78 -24.51
CA MET A 332 -16.49 1.59 -23.99
C MET A 332 -16.96 0.34 -24.72
N ASP A 333 -16.01 -0.42 -25.22
CA ASP A 333 -16.23 -1.73 -25.82
C ASP A 333 -15.03 -2.63 -25.53
N ASP A 334 -15.28 -3.77 -24.89
CA ASP A 334 -14.23 -4.68 -24.43
C ASP A 334 -13.69 -5.56 -25.57
N ASP A 335 -14.48 -5.77 -26.63
CA ASP A 335 -14.10 -6.57 -27.80
C ASP A 335 -13.13 -5.81 -28.72
N PHE A 336 -13.32 -4.50 -28.87
CA PHE A 336 -12.51 -3.66 -29.75
C PHE A 336 -11.41 -2.89 -29.02
N GLY A 337 -11.61 -2.55 -27.77
CA GLY A 337 -10.58 -1.91 -26.94
C GLY A 337 -10.25 -0.48 -27.39
N ARG A 338 -8.95 -0.19 -27.56
CA ARG A 338 -8.44 1.17 -27.84
C ARG A 338 -8.11 1.37 -29.30
N VAL A 339 -9.10 1.33 -30.17
CA VAL A 339 -8.90 1.41 -31.62
C VAL A 339 -9.90 2.38 -32.29
N ALA A 340 -9.55 2.83 -33.48
CA ALA A 340 -10.50 3.32 -34.45
C ALA A 340 -10.48 2.38 -35.69
N ILE A 341 -11.66 1.98 -36.12
CA ILE A 341 -11.88 1.13 -37.27
C ILE A 341 -12.32 2.06 -38.43
N VAL A 342 -11.56 2.03 -39.52
CA VAL A 342 -11.85 2.78 -40.73
C VAL A 342 -12.29 1.81 -41.80
N THR A 343 -13.52 1.92 -42.26
CA THR A 343 -14.08 1.04 -43.28
C THR A 343 -14.22 1.78 -44.59
N VAL A 344 -13.62 1.27 -45.64
CA VAL A 344 -13.76 1.79 -47.03
C VAL A 344 -15.12 1.34 -47.59
N LYS A 345 -15.84 2.30 -48.17
CA LYS A 345 -17.14 2.08 -48.82
C LYS A 345 -17.00 1.85 -50.31
#